data_f1c38425e012b3ccfb4c41d996bfd34a
#
_entry.id   f1c38425e012b3ccfb4c41d996bfd34a
#
_cell.length_a   1.000
_cell.length_b   1.000
_cell.length_c   1.000
_cell.angle_alpha   90.00
_cell.angle_beta   90.00
_cell.angle_gamma   90.00
#
_symmetry.space_group_name_H-M   'P 1'
#
loop_
_entity.id
_entity.type
_entity.pdbx_description
1 polymer ?
#
loop_
_entity_poly.entity_id
_entity_poly.type
_entity_poly.pdbx_seq_one_letter_code
_entity_poly.pdbx_strand_id
1 'polypeptide(L)'
;WDVAKRLLQHERNMIAGMGLGGGGSAKKKKDQVITSGMATMAKTYAGERNGKLADPALRQKIASFDINSHAFSLTMKRASEESKSSNSGPSPASSMFKYYGSESNKLRYELMLEAMGTKALGWEGEGFGPAELAITREWLRTKANSIEGGTSEVQLNIIAKRVLDLPQ
;
A
#
# COMPACT_ATOMS: atom_id res chain seq x y z
N TRP A 1 -21.14 -15.33 -17.89
CA TRP A 1 -20.47 -14.04 -17.69
C TRP A 1 -20.50 -13.59 -16.22
N ASP A 2 -21.56 -13.94 -15.47
CA ASP A 2 -21.71 -13.53 -14.06
C ASP A 2 -20.67 -14.15 -13.13
N VAL A 3 -20.21 -15.37 -13.42
CA VAL A 3 -19.11 -16.02 -12.67
C VAL A 3 -17.81 -15.22 -12.85
N ALA A 4 -17.48 -14.82 -14.08
CA ALA A 4 -16.30 -14.01 -14.36
C ALA A 4 -16.37 -12.63 -13.65
N LYS A 5 -17.53 -11.98 -13.65
CA LYS A 5 -17.74 -10.72 -12.92
C LYS A 5 -17.52 -10.88 -11.40
N ARG A 6 -18.06 -11.96 -10.82
CA ARG A 6 -17.86 -12.25 -9.38
C ARG A 6 -16.41 -12.52 -9.07
N LEU A 7 -15.70 -13.30 -9.90
CA LEU A 7 -14.28 -13.59 -9.72
C LEU A 7 -13.44 -12.29 -9.70
N LEU A 8 -13.67 -11.40 -10.69
CA LEU A 8 -13.01 -10.11 -10.76
C LEU A 8 -13.33 -9.19 -9.56
N GLN A 9 -14.54 -9.27 -9.02
CA GLN A 9 -14.90 -8.55 -7.80
C GLN A 9 -14.16 -9.08 -6.56
N HIS A 10 -14.07 -10.40 -6.41
CA HIS A 10 -13.33 -11.00 -5.32
C HIS A 10 -11.84 -10.66 -5.39
N GLU A 11 -11.25 -10.70 -6.58
CA GLU A 11 -9.87 -10.29 -6.82
C GLU A 11 -9.63 -8.83 -6.40
N ARG A 12 -10.49 -7.91 -6.80
CA ARG A 12 -10.40 -6.47 -6.42
C ARG A 12 -10.48 -6.27 -4.92
N ASN A 13 -11.40 -6.94 -4.24
CA ASN A 13 -11.56 -6.85 -2.79
C ASN A 13 -10.33 -7.41 -2.06
N MET A 14 -9.76 -8.50 -2.55
CA MET A 14 -8.55 -9.09 -1.98
C MET A 14 -7.35 -8.16 -2.14
N ILE A 15 -7.16 -7.56 -3.32
CA ILE A 15 -6.06 -6.61 -3.60
C ILE A 15 -6.22 -5.33 -2.77
N ALA A 16 -7.45 -4.80 -2.64
CA ALA A 16 -7.72 -3.64 -1.79
C ALA A 16 -7.38 -3.91 -0.32
N GLY A 17 -7.63 -5.12 0.17
CA GLY A 17 -7.24 -5.55 1.53
C GLY A 17 -5.73 -5.73 1.72
N MET A 18 -5.00 -6.12 0.68
CA MET A 18 -3.54 -6.29 0.73
C MET A 18 -2.79 -4.95 0.82
N GLY A 19 -3.34 -3.86 0.28
CA GLY A 19 -2.69 -2.54 0.28
C GLY A 19 -2.51 -1.91 1.65
N LEU A 20 -3.24 -2.36 2.67
CA LEU A 20 -3.25 -1.74 4.00
C LEU A 20 -2.62 -2.56 5.12
N GLY A 21 -2.39 -3.80 4.90
CA GLY A 21 -1.81 -4.60 5.95
C GLY A 21 -1.31 -5.92 5.38
N GLY A 22 -0.14 -5.94 4.80
CA GLY A 22 0.64 -7.10 4.39
C GLY A 22 0.17 -8.48 4.90
N GLY A 23 -1.02 -8.88 4.54
CA GLY A 23 -1.66 -10.08 5.03
C GLY A 23 -1.61 -11.22 4.02
N GLY A 24 -0.45 -11.55 3.53
CA GLY A 24 -0.19 -12.88 3.04
C GLY A 24 -0.02 -13.78 4.26
N SER A 25 -0.93 -14.74 4.45
CA SER A 25 -0.85 -15.77 5.48
C SER A 25 0.36 -16.67 5.25
N ALA A 26 1.52 -16.21 5.66
CA ALA A 26 2.67 -17.03 5.92
C ALA A 26 3.22 -16.63 7.28
N LYS A 27 3.11 -17.50 8.28
CA LYS A 27 3.87 -17.45 9.53
C LYS A 27 5.37 -17.59 9.21
N LYS A 28 5.96 -16.55 8.61
CA LYS A 28 7.41 -16.36 8.59
C LYS A 28 7.75 -15.48 9.78
N LYS A 29 8.80 -15.87 10.54
CA LYS A 29 9.43 -15.04 11.57
C LYS A 29 9.60 -13.65 10.96
N LYS A 30 8.83 -12.67 11.46
CA LYS A 30 8.92 -11.28 11.01
C LYS A 30 10.25 -10.76 11.52
N ASP A 31 11.16 -10.41 10.63
CA ASP A 31 12.35 -9.65 10.99
C ASP A 31 11.90 -8.38 11.71
N GLN A 32 12.46 -8.13 12.88
CA GLN A 32 12.05 -7.04 13.78
C GLN A 32 12.02 -5.65 13.12
N VAL A 33 12.82 -5.43 12.08
CA VAL A 33 12.90 -4.15 11.35
C VAL A 33 11.62 -3.84 10.57
N ILE A 34 10.96 -4.84 10.01
CA ILE A 34 9.72 -4.63 9.20
C ILE A 34 8.48 -4.43 10.09
N THR A 35 8.53 -4.90 11.36
CA THR A 35 7.42 -4.76 12.33
C THR A 35 7.44 -3.45 13.11
N SER A 36 8.56 -2.75 13.12
CA SER A 36 8.75 -1.49 13.83
C SER A 36 8.35 -0.32 12.96
N GLY A 37 7.34 0.02 12.48
CA GLY A 37 6.91 1.17 11.68
C GLY A 37 7.98 1.82 10.80
N MET A 38 7.58 2.42 9.72
CA MET A 38 8.48 3.04 8.73
C MET A 38 9.45 4.07 9.37
N ALA A 39 8.95 4.85 10.34
CA ALA A 39 9.77 5.86 11.02
C ALA A 39 10.95 5.25 11.79
N THR A 40 10.75 4.09 12.44
CA THR A 40 11.83 3.39 13.17
C THR A 40 12.85 2.81 12.18
N MET A 41 12.39 2.19 11.11
CA MET A 41 13.27 1.70 10.05
C MET A 41 14.09 2.85 9.44
N ALA A 42 13.45 3.97 9.12
CA ALA A 42 14.13 5.13 8.55
C ALA A 42 15.21 5.69 9.50
N LYS A 43 14.98 5.74 10.80
CA LYS A 43 16.01 6.13 11.78
C LYS A 43 17.22 5.18 11.78
N THR A 44 16.99 3.89 11.57
CA THR A 44 18.07 2.89 11.53
C THR A 44 19.03 3.14 10.35
N TYR A 45 18.50 3.49 9.18
CA TYR A 45 19.30 3.64 7.96
C TYR A 45 19.74 5.09 7.69
N ALA A 46 18.83 6.05 7.86
CA ALA A 46 19.11 7.48 7.59
C ALA A 46 19.51 8.29 8.83
N GLY A 47 19.63 7.63 9.99
CA GLY A 47 20.12 8.21 11.23
C GLY A 47 19.06 8.95 12.06
N GLU A 48 19.44 9.22 13.31
CA GLU A 48 18.60 9.92 14.28
C GLU A 48 19.32 11.13 14.87
N ARG A 49 18.59 12.22 15.08
CA ARG A 49 19.07 13.43 15.75
C ARG A 49 18.00 13.95 16.72
N ASN A 50 18.32 14.04 17.99
CA ASN A 50 17.41 14.49 19.06
C ASN A 50 16.06 13.74 19.06
N GLY A 51 16.08 12.42 18.95
CA GLY A 51 14.88 11.57 18.95
C GLY A 51 14.08 11.59 17.64
N LYS A 52 14.53 12.35 16.63
CA LYS A 52 13.85 12.49 15.33
C LYS A 52 14.72 11.94 14.21
N LEU A 53 14.10 11.50 13.13
CA LEU A 53 14.81 11.15 11.90
C LEU A 53 15.70 12.33 11.47
N ALA A 54 16.98 12.05 11.19
CA ALA A 54 17.97 13.08 10.92
C ALA A 54 17.67 13.88 9.65
N ASP A 55 17.17 13.22 8.61
CA ASP A 55 16.73 13.85 7.37
C ASP A 55 15.34 14.49 7.54
N PRO A 56 15.21 15.84 7.49
CA PRO A 56 13.93 16.50 7.66
C PRO A 56 13.00 16.32 6.46
N ALA A 57 13.52 16.17 5.24
CA ALA A 57 12.72 16.00 4.04
C ALA A 57 12.08 14.59 4.03
N LEU A 58 12.88 13.56 4.29
CA LEU A 58 12.36 12.19 4.43
C LEU A 58 11.37 12.08 5.60
N ARG A 59 11.64 12.75 6.73
CA ARG A 59 10.71 12.80 7.86
C ARG A 59 9.35 13.37 7.47
N GLN A 60 9.32 14.46 6.68
CA GLN A 60 8.08 15.07 6.21
C GLN A 60 7.32 14.13 5.27
N LYS A 61 8.01 13.46 4.34
CA LYS A 61 7.40 12.48 3.45
C LYS A 61 6.75 11.32 4.23
N ILE A 62 7.46 10.75 5.21
CA ILE A 62 6.95 9.67 6.06
C ILE A 62 5.75 10.15 6.87
N ALA A 63 5.80 11.32 7.49
CA ALA A 63 4.67 11.86 8.25
C ALA A 63 3.43 12.08 7.36
N SER A 64 3.60 12.60 6.16
CA SER A 64 2.51 12.75 5.18
C SER A 64 1.93 11.40 4.76
N PHE A 65 2.78 10.40 4.55
CA PHE A 65 2.36 9.04 4.25
C PHE A 65 1.53 8.44 5.42
N ASP A 66 2.00 8.57 6.65
CA ASP A 66 1.32 8.04 7.84
C ASP A 66 -0.06 8.70 8.03
N ILE A 67 -0.16 10.02 7.86
CA ILE A 67 -1.44 10.76 7.92
C ILE A 67 -2.41 10.23 6.86
N ASN A 68 -1.97 10.11 5.61
CA ASN A 68 -2.79 9.63 4.51
C ASN A 68 -3.22 8.16 4.71
N SER A 69 -2.31 7.31 5.17
CA SER A 69 -2.60 5.91 5.46
C SER A 69 -3.62 5.76 6.58
N HIS A 70 -3.52 6.60 7.62
CA HIS A 70 -4.50 6.61 8.72
C HIS A 70 -5.88 7.07 8.22
N ALA A 71 -5.95 8.17 7.48
CA ALA A 71 -7.20 8.67 6.89
C ALA A 71 -7.85 7.62 5.98
N PHE A 72 -7.04 6.92 5.17
CA PHE A 72 -7.52 5.85 4.29
C PHE A 72 -8.07 4.66 5.10
N SER A 73 -7.40 4.26 6.18
CA SER A 73 -7.88 3.18 7.05
C SER A 73 -9.22 3.51 7.70
N LEU A 74 -9.41 4.75 8.15
CA LEU A 74 -10.68 5.24 8.70
C LEU A 74 -11.79 5.25 7.64
N THR A 75 -11.48 5.65 6.42
CA THR A 75 -12.42 5.66 5.29
C THR A 75 -12.88 4.25 4.94
N MET A 76 -11.95 3.28 4.91
CA MET A 76 -12.30 1.87 4.70
C MET A 76 -13.16 1.30 5.83
N LYS A 77 -12.83 1.63 7.07
CA LYS A 77 -13.62 1.22 8.23
C LYS A 77 -15.05 1.74 8.11
N ARG A 78 -15.23 3.04 7.81
CA ARG A 78 -16.54 3.63 7.59
C ARG A 78 -17.32 2.93 6.48
N ALA A 79 -16.72 2.73 5.32
CA ALA A 79 -17.38 2.05 4.21
C ALA A 79 -17.75 0.59 4.55
N SER A 80 -16.96 -0.10 5.36
CA SER A 80 -17.29 -1.43 5.85
C SER A 80 -18.48 -1.43 6.80
N GLU A 81 -18.60 -0.42 7.67
CA GLU A 81 -19.73 -0.24 8.60
C GLU A 81 -21.01 0.10 7.82
N GLU A 82 -20.94 1.01 6.86
CA GLU A 82 -22.05 1.37 5.97
C GLU A 82 -22.55 0.16 5.16
N SER A 83 -21.65 -0.66 4.63
CA SER A 83 -22.01 -1.88 3.89
C SER A 83 -22.71 -2.94 4.73
N LYS A 84 -22.43 -3.01 6.03
CA LYS A 84 -23.11 -3.93 6.95
C LYS A 84 -24.52 -3.47 7.30
N SER A 85 -24.77 -2.18 7.28
CA SER A 85 -26.07 -1.60 7.60
C SER A 85 -27.02 -1.51 6.40
N SER A 86 -26.48 -1.55 5.18
CA SER A 86 -27.26 -1.52 3.93
C SER A 86 -27.18 -2.87 3.24
N ASN A 87 -28.32 -3.45 2.87
CA ASN A 87 -28.40 -4.65 2.00
C ASN A 87 -27.96 -4.36 0.56
N SER A 88 -27.27 -3.27 0.32
CA SER A 88 -26.77 -2.82 -0.97
C SER A 88 -25.53 -3.60 -1.36
N GLY A 89 -25.44 -3.99 -2.63
CA GLY A 89 -24.28 -4.68 -3.21
C GLY A 89 -22.96 -3.89 -3.09
N PRO A 90 -21.88 -4.34 -3.76
CA PRO A 90 -20.57 -3.74 -3.62
C PRO A 90 -20.60 -2.23 -3.88
N SER A 91 -20.14 -1.44 -2.91
CA SER A 91 -20.07 0.01 -3.02
C SER A 91 -19.18 0.42 -4.21
N PRO A 92 -19.56 1.45 -4.99
CA PRO A 92 -18.69 2.08 -5.98
C PRO A 92 -17.33 2.53 -5.41
N ALA A 93 -17.28 2.78 -4.10
CA ALA A 93 -16.04 3.08 -3.36
C ALA A 93 -14.95 2.00 -3.47
N SER A 94 -15.31 0.75 -3.82
CA SER A 94 -14.33 -0.32 -4.00
C SER A 94 -13.25 0.00 -5.05
N SER A 95 -13.62 0.73 -6.12
CA SER A 95 -12.66 1.18 -7.15
C SER A 95 -11.69 2.22 -6.60
N MET A 96 -12.16 3.13 -5.75
CA MET A 96 -11.31 4.09 -5.04
C MET A 96 -10.33 3.38 -4.11
N PHE A 97 -10.79 2.38 -3.36
CA PHE A 97 -9.93 1.63 -2.44
C PHE A 97 -8.83 0.86 -3.18
N LYS A 98 -9.19 0.23 -4.31
CA LYS A 98 -8.20 -0.46 -5.14
C LYS A 98 -7.17 0.50 -5.70
N TYR A 99 -7.59 1.61 -6.30
CA TYR A 99 -6.71 2.61 -6.87
C TYR A 99 -5.77 3.20 -5.79
N TYR A 100 -6.35 3.78 -4.74
CA TYR A 100 -5.59 4.45 -3.69
C TYR A 100 -4.69 3.49 -2.91
N GLY A 101 -5.17 2.29 -2.60
CA GLY A 101 -4.39 1.27 -1.91
C GLY A 101 -3.18 0.81 -2.72
N SER A 102 -3.34 0.63 -4.03
CA SER A 102 -2.24 0.29 -4.94
C SER A 102 -1.17 1.37 -4.98
N GLU A 103 -1.55 2.63 -5.14
CA GLU A 103 -0.62 3.75 -5.18
C GLU A 103 0.06 3.98 -3.82
N SER A 104 -0.70 3.87 -2.73
CA SER A 104 -0.17 3.98 -1.36
C SER A 104 0.84 2.87 -1.05
N ASN A 105 0.59 1.63 -1.50
CA ASN A 105 1.54 0.54 -1.29
C ASN A 105 2.84 0.75 -2.08
N LYS A 106 2.78 1.24 -3.31
CA LYS A 106 3.98 1.61 -4.08
C LYS A 106 4.78 2.69 -3.36
N LEU A 107 4.12 3.76 -2.94
CA LEU A 107 4.75 4.86 -2.22
C LEU A 107 5.39 4.38 -0.91
N ARG A 108 4.74 3.48 -0.19
CA ARG A 108 5.30 2.88 1.03
C ARG A 108 6.68 2.27 0.79
N TYR A 109 6.79 1.43 -0.22
CA TYR A 109 8.06 0.78 -0.53
C TYR A 109 9.08 1.74 -1.13
N GLU A 110 8.67 2.77 -1.87
CA GLU A 110 9.54 3.84 -2.35
C GLU A 110 10.18 4.62 -1.19
N LEU A 111 9.40 4.96 -0.18
CA LEU A 111 9.92 5.61 1.03
C LEU A 111 10.85 4.69 1.84
N MET A 112 10.57 3.40 1.87
CA MET A 112 11.48 2.42 2.49
C MET A 112 12.83 2.36 1.76
N LEU A 113 12.82 2.32 0.43
CA LEU A 113 14.05 2.34 -0.37
C LEU A 113 14.82 3.65 -0.21
N GLU A 114 14.11 4.80 -0.21
CA GLU A 114 14.72 6.11 0.03
C GLU A 114 15.42 6.14 1.41
N ALA A 115 14.77 5.60 2.45
CA ALA A 115 15.35 5.51 3.79
C ALA A 115 16.60 4.62 3.84
N MET A 116 16.59 3.48 3.12
CA MET A 116 17.71 2.53 3.08
C MET A 116 18.91 3.04 2.29
N GLY A 117 18.73 4.01 1.40
CA GLY A 117 19.81 4.55 0.56
C GLY A 117 20.49 3.47 -0.27
N THR A 118 21.82 3.36 -0.19
CA THR A 118 22.61 2.36 -0.95
C THR A 118 22.27 0.91 -0.62
N LYS A 119 21.73 0.64 0.57
CA LYS A 119 21.24 -0.70 0.95
C LYS A 119 20.02 -1.16 0.15
N ALA A 120 19.30 -0.23 -0.48
CA ALA A 120 18.19 -0.53 -1.38
C ALA A 120 18.62 -1.04 -2.76
N LEU A 121 19.90 -0.97 -3.11
CA LEU A 121 20.42 -1.39 -4.41
C LEU A 121 20.65 -2.91 -4.52
N GLY A 122 20.54 -3.64 -3.41
CA GLY A 122 20.81 -5.07 -3.37
C GLY A 122 19.68 -5.90 -3.94
N TRP A 123 20.02 -6.86 -4.81
CA TRP A 123 19.14 -7.93 -5.26
C TRP A 123 19.53 -9.27 -4.61
N GLU A 124 20.84 -9.49 -4.48
CA GLU A 124 21.49 -10.64 -3.85
C GLU A 124 22.92 -10.28 -3.44
N GLY A 125 23.59 -11.12 -2.67
CA GLY A 125 24.98 -10.95 -2.28
C GLY A 125 25.20 -10.68 -0.80
N GLU A 126 26.44 -10.87 -0.35
CA GLU A 126 26.81 -10.85 1.08
C GLU A 126 26.75 -9.46 1.74
N GLY A 127 26.74 -8.39 0.94
CA GLY A 127 26.70 -7.01 1.45
C GLY A 127 25.32 -6.53 1.93
N PHE A 128 24.26 -7.37 1.82
CA PHE A 128 22.89 -7.00 2.08
C PHE A 128 22.21 -7.98 3.02
N GLY A 129 21.47 -7.44 3.99
CA GLY A 129 20.67 -8.26 4.90
C GLY A 129 19.41 -8.83 4.26
N PRO A 130 18.87 -9.96 4.76
CA PRO A 130 17.66 -10.58 4.23
C PRO A 130 16.46 -9.63 4.17
N ALA A 131 16.30 -8.74 5.16
CA ALA A 131 15.22 -7.76 5.20
C ALA A 131 15.39 -6.69 4.09
N GLU A 132 16.61 -6.24 3.83
CA GLU A 132 16.95 -5.29 2.78
C GLU A 132 16.60 -5.86 1.40
N LEU A 133 17.04 -7.08 1.12
CA LEU A 133 16.73 -7.79 -0.13
C LEU A 133 15.22 -8.01 -0.31
N ALA A 134 14.50 -8.34 0.78
CA ALA A 134 13.05 -8.54 0.73
C ALA A 134 12.32 -7.24 0.38
N ILE A 135 12.71 -6.10 0.96
CA ILE A 135 12.10 -4.80 0.67
C ILE A 135 12.30 -4.41 -0.79
N THR A 136 13.50 -4.59 -1.34
CA THR A 136 13.81 -4.30 -2.75
C THR A 136 12.96 -5.17 -3.70
N ARG A 137 12.85 -6.46 -3.42
CA ARG A 137 12.04 -7.40 -4.21
C ARG A 137 10.55 -7.06 -4.15
N GLU A 138 10.04 -6.74 -2.95
CA GLU A 138 8.66 -6.33 -2.78
C GLU A 138 8.36 -4.99 -3.48
N TRP A 139 9.27 -4.03 -3.45
CA TRP A 139 9.12 -2.79 -4.22
C TRP A 139 8.88 -3.06 -5.71
N LEU A 140 9.68 -3.94 -6.32
CA LEU A 140 9.47 -4.34 -7.72
C LEU A 140 8.11 -5.03 -7.90
N ARG A 141 7.73 -5.92 -6.98
CA ARG A 141 6.43 -6.59 -7.00
C ARG A 141 5.26 -5.60 -6.92
N THR A 142 5.39 -4.51 -6.15
CA THR A 142 4.33 -3.51 -6.03
C THR A 142 3.97 -2.81 -7.34
N LYS A 143 4.85 -2.81 -8.35
CA LYS A 143 4.55 -2.21 -9.66
C LYS A 143 3.37 -2.91 -10.35
N ALA A 144 3.19 -4.20 -10.11
CA ALA A 144 2.03 -4.94 -10.59
C ALA A 144 0.71 -4.50 -9.93
N ASN A 145 0.74 -3.88 -8.74
CA ASN A 145 -0.48 -3.45 -8.05
C ASN A 145 -1.30 -2.44 -8.87
N SER A 146 -0.67 -1.63 -9.72
CA SER A 146 -1.39 -0.71 -10.62
C SER A 146 -1.99 -1.39 -11.85
N ILE A 147 -1.73 -2.68 -12.07
CA ILE A 147 -2.15 -3.46 -13.24
C ILE A 147 -3.17 -4.52 -12.85
N GLU A 148 -2.84 -5.34 -11.86
CA GLU A 148 -3.68 -6.45 -11.39
C GLU A 148 -5.02 -5.98 -10.82
N GLY A 149 -6.07 -6.78 -10.94
CA GLY A 149 -7.42 -6.43 -10.48
C GLY A 149 -8.09 -5.28 -11.25
N GLY A 150 -7.59 -4.95 -12.42
CA GLY A 150 -7.96 -3.81 -13.26
C GLY A 150 -6.99 -2.64 -13.07
N THR A 151 -6.52 -2.08 -14.20
CA THR A 151 -5.49 -1.02 -14.15
C THR A 151 -5.98 0.24 -13.41
N SER A 152 -5.04 1.06 -12.98
CA SER A 152 -5.34 2.35 -12.34
C SER A 152 -6.25 3.22 -13.22
N GLU A 153 -6.02 3.24 -14.54
CA GLU A 153 -6.84 3.99 -15.52
C GLU A 153 -8.26 3.46 -15.58
N VAL A 154 -8.44 2.12 -15.57
CA VAL A 154 -9.77 1.50 -15.54
C VAL A 154 -10.51 1.84 -14.26
N GLN A 155 -9.83 1.85 -13.11
CA GLN A 155 -10.44 2.23 -11.83
C GLN A 155 -10.83 3.72 -11.83
N LEU A 156 -9.97 4.61 -12.34
CA LEU A 156 -10.29 6.04 -12.47
C LEU A 156 -11.48 6.28 -13.38
N ASN A 157 -11.60 5.56 -14.50
CA ASN A 157 -12.78 5.62 -15.38
C ASN A 157 -14.06 5.16 -14.67
N ILE A 158 -13.98 4.11 -13.84
CA ILE A 158 -15.13 3.65 -13.06
C ILE A 158 -15.52 4.71 -12.02
N ILE A 159 -14.54 5.30 -11.34
CA ILE A 159 -14.77 6.38 -10.36
C ILE A 159 -15.43 7.57 -11.04
N ALA A 160 -14.88 8.05 -12.16
CA ALA A 160 -15.42 9.17 -12.90
C ALA A 160 -16.88 8.96 -13.31
N LYS A 161 -17.19 7.79 -13.86
CA LYS A 161 -18.52 7.51 -14.42
C LYS A 161 -19.57 7.10 -13.39
N ARG A 162 -19.18 6.36 -12.34
CA ARG A 162 -20.13 5.72 -11.41
C ARG A 162 -20.14 6.31 -10.01
N VAL A 163 -19.11 7.06 -9.63
CA VAL A 163 -19.01 7.70 -8.33
C VAL A 163 -19.26 9.19 -8.45
N LEU A 164 -18.65 9.81 -9.47
CA LEU A 164 -18.69 11.26 -9.68
C LEU A 164 -19.70 11.70 -10.74
N ASP A 165 -20.32 10.73 -11.48
CA ASP A 165 -21.28 10.97 -12.56
C ASP A 165 -20.81 12.03 -13.57
N LEU A 166 -19.53 11.98 -13.91
CA LEU A 166 -18.95 12.89 -14.89
C LEU A 166 -19.39 12.55 -16.32
N PRO A 167 -19.57 13.55 -17.18
CA PRO A 167 -19.94 13.34 -18.59
C PRO A 167 -18.86 12.52 -19.32
N GLN A 168 -19.33 11.77 -20.32
CA GLN A 168 -18.47 10.92 -21.16
C GLN A 168 -17.93 11.68 -22.36
#